data_5673d59db941de26d5ee3f4b316cd431
#
_entry.id   5673d59db941de26d5ee3f4b316cd431
#
_cell.length_a   1.000
_cell.length_b   1.000
_cell.length_c   1.000
_cell.angle_alpha   90.00
_cell.angle_beta   90.00
_cell.angle_gamma   90.00
#
_symmetry.space_group_name_H-M   'P 1'
#
loop_
_entity.id
_entity.type
_entity.pdbx_description
1 polymer ?
#
loop_
_entity_poly.entity_id
_entity_poly.type
_entity_poly.pdbx_seq_one_letter_code
_entity_poly.pdbx_strand_id
1 'polypeptide(L)'
;MRAIAVLAVVLYHASIRGFNGGFFGVDVFFVISGFVITRKTLSDLSSGEFSPFEFYRRRVRRILPAVIVVLFVTTFFAHKWLLPVDYMKYSETLKSVLTLTSNRQIARETNYFSPDTAFLPLAHLWSLAIEEQFYLVFPIVVFFMNTKRRLAIILIAVSAWSLISMILSSTETSAPYFSTSNRVAQLAFGGLCALFVSSKMHTELRANIKTIINAVALAVLLLLIPFYSAKQAVPSVLSLVPVGLTCIFLVLPRKQIIVSVLSFKPIQIIGRASFSIYLVHQPLLAFSKILIYGTPYSMPTAIEKSAMVVGCVLTGVVSWRLIEEPVRSLRGKLEIVSVVAILASAVLLYVHANRVIETGGYPKRIPASAAETLARRDIAMASAELKMVRDCAYEISFADLGTSKDNAEFQRCTNTYGPPILVAGDSHAEDLFNALSINLPERFVLGVYRHSASHAEFADELSKTITISKPNVQVILFTLEASTWIDSNIIQIDQLKIDTKVILDSAVQIQKYEKFVWLGPQIEPRIDLYGFNPLVGIVRELNTVRMSEQLSIQVDKTLKRLAKKSAVAYLSKIEIVKFDYRKDFDIPEGFTYGDRTHWSTVGEKVFGKRIIDDPRIQELLK
;
A
#
# COMPACT_ATOMS: atom_id res chain seq x y z
N MET A 1 -13.07 -25.15 -2.86
CA MET A 1 -13.25 -23.73 -3.22
C MET A 1 -12.85 -22.75 -2.11
N ARG A 2 -13.44 -22.78 -0.91
CA ARG A 2 -13.09 -21.86 0.19
C ARG A 2 -11.58 -21.83 0.51
N ALA A 3 -10.92 -23.01 0.48
CA ALA A 3 -9.47 -23.08 0.70
C ALA A 3 -8.70 -22.30 -0.39
N ILE A 4 -9.08 -22.46 -1.64
CA ILE A 4 -8.47 -21.75 -2.78
C ILE A 4 -8.67 -20.24 -2.61
N ALA A 5 -9.88 -19.80 -2.31
CA ALA A 5 -10.22 -18.39 -2.15
C ALA A 5 -9.43 -17.72 -1.01
N VAL A 6 -9.37 -18.35 0.20
CA VAL A 6 -8.64 -17.76 1.31
C VAL A 6 -7.14 -17.74 1.08
N LEU A 7 -6.57 -18.78 0.49
CA LEU A 7 -5.14 -18.81 0.17
C LEU A 7 -4.78 -17.75 -0.87
N ALA A 8 -5.60 -17.57 -1.91
CA ALA A 8 -5.39 -16.53 -2.91
C ALA A 8 -5.36 -15.13 -2.26
N VAL A 9 -6.32 -14.84 -1.36
CA VAL A 9 -6.37 -13.56 -0.62
C VAL A 9 -5.14 -13.37 0.28
N VAL A 10 -4.76 -14.39 1.06
CA VAL A 10 -3.60 -14.29 1.96
C VAL A 10 -2.31 -14.08 1.18
N LEU A 11 -2.11 -14.82 0.08
CA LEU A 11 -0.92 -14.71 -0.77
C LEU A 11 -0.84 -13.35 -1.47
N TYR A 12 -1.98 -12.79 -1.87
CA TYR A 12 -2.08 -11.43 -2.41
C TYR A 12 -1.64 -10.37 -1.38
N HIS A 13 -2.24 -10.38 -0.17
CA HIS A 13 -1.91 -9.40 0.87
C HIS A 13 -0.48 -9.57 1.43
N ALA A 14 0.07 -10.78 1.36
CA ALA A 14 1.49 -11.02 1.64
C ALA A 14 2.43 -10.61 0.50
N SER A 15 1.89 -10.05 -0.61
CA SER A 15 2.66 -9.62 -1.78
C SER A 15 3.54 -10.72 -2.36
N ILE A 16 3.01 -11.95 -2.43
CA ILE A 16 3.70 -13.08 -3.08
C ILE A 16 3.61 -12.92 -4.60
N ARG A 17 4.76 -12.97 -5.27
CA ARG A 17 4.84 -12.87 -6.74
C ARG A 17 3.98 -13.95 -7.41
N GLY A 18 3.22 -13.58 -8.42
CA GLY A 18 2.32 -14.49 -9.14
C GLY A 18 0.93 -14.66 -8.50
N PHE A 19 0.57 -13.83 -7.50
CA PHE A 19 -0.76 -13.83 -6.89
C PHE A 19 -1.46 -12.47 -6.97
N ASN A 20 -1.14 -11.68 -7.99
CA ASN A 20 -1.64 -10.30 -8.16
C ASN A 20 -3.19 -10.21 -8.22
N GLY A 21 -3.85 -11.24 -8.75
CA GLY A 21 -5.32 -11.34 -8.80
C GLY A 21 -5.95 -11.98 -7.56
N GLY A 22 -5.18 -12.34 -6.54
CA GLY A 22 -5.71 -13.07 -5.38
C GLY A 22 -6.85 -12.35 -4.63
N PHE A 23 -6.97 -11.03 -4.78
CA PHE A 23 -8.05 -10.24 -4.19
C PHE A 23 -9.45 -10.67 -4.66
N PHE A 24 -9.61 -11.22 -5.87
CA PHE A 24 -10.91 -11.73 -6.32
C PHE A 24 -11.40 -12.97 -5.52
N GLY A 25 -10.56 -13.55 -4.67
CA GLY A 25 -11.00 -14.56 -3.71
C GLY A 25 -12.15 -14.09 -2.83
N VAL A 26 -12.29 -12.76 -2.62
CA VAL A 26 -13.45 -12.16 -1.91
C VAL A 26 -14.72 -12.33 -2.73
N ASP A 27 -14.69 -12.15 -4.05
CA ASP A 27 -15.84 -12.37 -4.94
C ASP A 27 -16.29 -13.85 -4.91
N VAL A 28 -15.32 -14.75 -4.91
CA VAL A 28 -15.57 -16.19 -4.74
C VAL A 28 -16.26 -16.48 -3.39
N PHE A 29 -15.81 -15.83 -2.31
CA PHE A 29 -16.45 -15.96 -0.99
C PHE A 29 -17.89 -15.46 -1.00
N PHE A 30 -18.18 -14.31 -1.58
CA PHE A 30 -19.53 -13.77 -1.66
C PHE A 30 -20.48 -14.73 -2.41
N VAL A 31 -20.06 -15.28 -3.54
CA VAL A 31 -20.87 -16.28 -4.29
C VAL A 31 -21.10 -17.53 -3.44
N ILE A 32 -20.06 -18.07 -2.80
CA ILE A 32 -20.21 -19.26 -1.94
C ILE A 32 -21.13 -18.98 -0.75
N SER A 33 -21.03 -17.79 -0.15
CA SER A 33 -21.84 -17.38 1.00
C SER A 33 -23.32 -17.27 0.61
N GLY A 34 -23.61 -16.59 -0.50
CA GLY A 34 -24.96 -16.50 -1.04
C GLY A 34 -25.55 -17.90 -1.36
N PHE A 35 -24.74 -18.77 -1.98
CA PHE A 35 -25.15 -20.14 -2.30
C PHE A 35 -25.48 -20.98 -1.06
N VAL A 36 -24.57 -21.00 -0.07
CA VAL A 36 -24.74 -21.85 1.14
C VAL A 36 -25.91 -21.39 1.98
N ILE A 37 -26.08 -20.07 2.13
CA ILE A 37 -27.19 -19.50 2.89
C ILE A 37 -28.52 -19.80 2.23
N THR A 38 -28.66 -19.49 0.96
CA THR A 38 -29.90 -19.72 0.23
C THR A 38 -30.24 -21.21 0.21
N ARG A 39 -29.27 -22.11 -0.03
CA ARG A 39 -29.48 -23.55 -0.02
C ARG A 39 -30.00 -24.04 1.34
N LYS A 40 -29.42 -23.57 2.45
CA LYS A 40 -29.88 -23.94 3.80
C LYS A 40 -31.28 -23.39 4.08
N THR A 41 -31.54 -22.15 3.72
CA THR A 41 -32.85 -21.51 3.86
C THR A 41 -33.93 -22.24 3.06
N LEU A 42 -33.65 -22.65 1.82
CA LEU A 42 -34.56 -23.44 0.99
C LEU A 42 -34.86 -24.81 1.62
N SER A 43 -33.88 -25.45 2.27
CA SER A 43 -34.07 -26.68 3.04
C SER A 43 -35.02 -26.44 4.21
N ASP A 44 -34.80 -25.36 5.00
CA ASP A 44 -35.63 -25.02 6.16
C ASP A 44 -37.06 -24.65 5.75
N LEU A 45 -37.24 -23.94 4.61
CA LEU A 45 -38.54 -23.67 4.04
C LEU A 45 -39.28 -24.94 3.59
N SER A 46 -38.56 -25.88 2.99
CA SER A 46 -39.18 -27.15 2.50
C SER A 46 -39.58 -28.10 3.65
N SER A 47 -38.92 -28.00 4.81
CA SER A 47 -39.31 -28.74 6.02
C SER A 47 -40.32 -27.98 6.92
N GLY A 48 -40.72 -26.76 6.55
CA GLY A 48 -41.59 -25.92 7.38
C GLY A 48 -40.92 -25.35 8.66
N GLU A 49 -39.59 -25.49 8.79
CA GLU A 49 -38.82 -25.10 9.96
C GLU A 49 -38.14 -23.73 9.85
N PHE A 50 -38.42 -22.97 8.81
CA PHE A 50 -37.77 -21.68 8.60
C PHE A 50 -38.22 -20.64 9.64
N SER A 51 -37.24 -20.12 10.41
CA SER A 51 -37.42 -19.01 11.34
C SER A 51 -36.29 -18.00 11.16
N PRO A 52 -36.63 -16.69 10.97
CA PRO A 52 -35.63 -15.63 10.94
C PRO A 52 -34.79 -15.59 12.23
N PHE A 53 -35.41 -15.78 13.39
CA PHE A 53 -34.71 -15.82 14.68
C PHE A 53 -33.67 -16.93 14.74
N GLU A 54 -34.03 -18.14 14.34
CA GLU A 54 -33.09 -19.28 14.30
C GLU A 54 -31.99 -19.06 13.25
N PHE A 55 -32.27 -18.38 12.16
CA PHE A 55 -31.28 -17.97 11.16
C PHE A 55 -30.23 -17.04 11.80
N TYR A 56 -30.65 -15.96 12.49
CA TYR A 56 -29.73 -15.04 13.17
C TYR A 56 -28.95 -15.73 14.29
N ARG A 57 -29.61 -16.52 15.09
CA ARG A 57 -28.97 -17.28 16.17
C ARG A 57 -27.80 -18.14 15.64
N ARG A 58 -28.01 -18.87 14.53
CA ARG A 58 -26.94 -19.66 13.89
C ARG A 58 -25.80 -18.80 13.37
N ARG A 59 -26.06 -17.59 12.89
CA ARG A 59 -25.04 -16.66 12.38
C ARG A 59 -24.23 -16.06 13.51
N VAL A 60 -24.87 -15.53 14.52
CA VAL A 60 -24.21 -14.99 15.73
C VAL A 60 -23.21 -16.00 16.30
N ARG A 61 -23.64 -17.24 16.49
CA ARG A 61 -22.78 -18.31 17.03
C ARG A 61 -21.61 -18.69 16.13
N ARG A 62 -21.73 -18.51 14.85
CA ARG A 62 -20.70 -18.89 13.91
C ARG A 62 -19.68 -17.78 13.69
N ILE A 63 -20.09 -16.53 13.65
CA ILE A 63 -19.30 -15.39 13.17
C ILE A 63 -18.74 -14.59 14.34
N LEU A 64 -19.62 -14.12 15.24
CA LEU A 64 -19.22 -13.17 16.27
C LEU A 64 -18.15 -13.66 17.25
N PRO A 65 -18.09 -14.93 17.70
CA PRO A 65 -17.06 -15.35 18.65
C PRO A 65 -15.63 -15.13 18.13
N ALA A 66 -15.37 -15.57 16.90
CA ALA A 66 -14.07 -15.41 16.28
C ALA A 66 -13.75 -13.93 15.99
N VAL A 67 -14.75 -13.16 15.52
CA VAL A 67 -14.59 -11.71 15.26
C VAL A 67 -14.22 -10.99 16.56
N ILE A 68 -14.98 -11.17 17.64
CA ILE A 68 -14.75 -10.47 18.90
C ILE A 68 -13.37 -10.80 19.49
N VAL A 69 -12.95 -12.06 19.48
CA VAL A 69 -11.61 -12.44 19.97
C VAL A 69 -10.52 -11.80 19.11
N VAL A 70 -10.65 -11.83 17.78
CA VAL A 70 -9.69 -11.17 16.88
C VAL A 70 -9.65 -9.67 17.14
N LEU A 71 -10.80 -9.01 17.31
CA LEU A 71 -10.85 -7.58 17.61
C LEU A 71 -10.17 -7.25 18.95
N PHE A 72 -10.38 -8.05 20.02
CA PHE A 72 -9.69 -7.85 21.30
C PHE A 72 -8.18 -8.00 21.17
N VAL A 73 -7.72 -9.07 20.54
CA VAL A 73 -6.28 -9.32 20.34
C VAL A 73 -5.67 -8.21 19.49
N THR A 74 -6.35 -7.81 18.42
CA THR A 74 -5.89 -6.75 17.53
C THR A 74 -5.85 -5.40 18.27
N THR A 75 -6.86 -5.07 19.08
CA THR A 75 -6.91 -3.85 19.89
C THR A 75 -5.78 -3.80 20.92
N PHE A 76 -5.48 -4.93 21.56
CA PHE A 76 -4.35 -5.02 22.49
C PHE A 76 -3.02 -4.68 21.81
N PHE A 77 -2.75 -5.26 20.64
CA PHE A 77 -1.52 -4.97 19.90
C PHE A 77 -1.53 -3.58 19.28
N ALA A 78 -2.68 -3.09 18.82
CA ALA A 78 -2.84 -1.72 18.33
C ALA A 78 -2.51 -0.70 19.43
N HIS A 79 -3.01 -0.91 20.65
CA HIS A 79 -2.67 -0.07 21.80
C HIS A 79 -1.17 -0.05 22.08
N LYS A 80 -0.47 -1.17 21.91
CA LYS A 80 0.96 -1.31 22.21
C LYS A 80 1.85 -0.72 21.12
N TRP A 81 1.49 -0.90 19.84
CA TRP A 81 2.41 -0.69 18.71
C TRP A 81 2.02 0.46 17.77
N LEU A 82 0.76 0.93 17.78
CA LEU A 82 0.37 2.03 16.91
C LEU A 82 0.68 3.39 17.56
N LEU A 83 1.09 4.35 16.75
CA LEU A 83 1.19 5.75 17.18
C LEU A 83 -0.21 6.32 17.51
N PRO A 84 -0.33 7.43 18.26
CA PRO A 84 -1.63 7.97 18.65
C PRO A 84 -2.57 8.22 17.48
N VAL A 85 -2.10 8.83 16.41
CA VAL A 85 -2.88 9.11 15.21
C VAL A 85 -3.35 7.83 14.53
N ASP A 86 -2.47 6.82 14.42
CA ASP A 86 -2.81 5.53 13.83
C ASP A 86 -3.74 4.72 14.72
N TYR A 87 -3.59 4.84 16.05
CA TYR A 87 -4.49 4.19 17.00
C TYR A 87 -5.88 4.82 17.00
N MET A 88 -5.97 6.12 16.77
CA MET A 88 -7.24 6.81 16.56
C MET A 88 -7.92 6.31 15.28
N LYS A 89 -7.24 6.28 14.13
CA LYS A 89 -7.76 5.73 12.86
C LYS A 89 -8.15 4.25 12.98
N TYR A 90 -7.32 3.45 13.66
CA TYR A 90 -7.67 2.06 14.00
C TYR A 90 -8.99 1.98 14.77
N SER A 91 -9.20 2.86 15.75
CA SER A 91 -10.39 2.87 16.61
C SER A 91 -11.64 3.34 15.85
N GLU A 92 -11.51 4.24 14.89
CA GLU A 92 -12.59 4.60 13.95
C GLU A 92 -12.99 3.39 13.09
N THR A 93 -12.02 2.64 12.59
CA THR A 93 -12.27 1.41 11.85
C THR A 93 -12.90 0.34 12.76
N LEU A 94 -12.41 0.15 13.99
CA LEU A 94 -12.99 -0.77 14.98
C LEU A 94 -14.47 -0.45 15.24
N LYS A 95 -14.78 0.83 15.48
CA LYS A 95 -16.16 1.30 15.65
C LYS A 95 -17.03 0.97 14.44
N SER A 96 -16.52 1.23 13.24
CA SER A 96 -17.23 0.95 11.99
C SER A 96 -17.46 -0.54 11.74
N VAL A 97 -16.54 -1.42 12.16
CA VAL A 97 -16.71 -2.88 12.13
C VAL A 97 -17.84 -3.31 13.04
N LEU A 98 -17.88 -2.81 14.28
CA LEU A 98 -18.92 -3.14 15.26
C LEU A 98 -20.31 -2.63 14.84
N THR A 99 -20.40 -1.59 14.01
CA THR A 99 -21.66 -1.05 13.47
C THR A 99 -21.95 -1.52 12.04
N LEU A 100 -21.20 -2.48 11.51
CA LEU A 100 -21.36 -3.04 10.15
C LEU A 100 -21.25 -1.97 9.03
N THR A 101 -20.46 -0.91 9.24
CA THR A 101 -20.26 0.21 8.31
C THR A 101 -18.81 0.32 7.82
N SER A 102 -17.96 -0.66 8.11
CA SER A 102 -16.53 -0.61 7.79
C SER A 102 -16.24 -0.50 6.29
N ASN A 103 -17.13 -1.01 5.44
CA ASN A 103 -17.02 -0.82 4.01
C ASN A 103 -17.13 0.67 3.59
N ARG A 104 -17.99 1.45 4.26
CA ARG A 104 -18.12 2.90 4.01
C ARG A 104 -16.95 3.68 4.60
N GLN A 105 -16.45 3.28 5.77
CA GLN A 105 -15.31 3.91 6.43
C GLN A 105 -14.06 3.79 5.56
N ILE A 106 -13.73 2.57 5.14
CA ILE A 106 -12.57 2.29 4.28
C ILE A 106 -12.69 3.02 2.92
N ALA A 107 -13.89 3.10 2.35
CA ALA A 107 -14.14 3.84 1.11
C ALA A 107 -13.80 5.34 1.19
N ARG A 108 -13.92 5.94 2.38
CA ARG A 108 -13.63 7.37 2.61
C ARG A 108 -12.16 7.64 2.87
N GLU A 109 -11.46 6.72 3.50
CA GLU A 109 -10.12 6.93 4.04
C GLU A 109 -9.00 6.46 3.12
N THR A 110 -9.29 5.50 2.25
CA THR A 110 -8.22 4.82 1.53
C THR A 110 -8.52 4.54 0.06
N ASN A 111 -7.45 4.52 -0.72
CA ASN A 111 -7.41 3.71 -1.93
C ASN A 111 -6.99 2.28 -1.51
N TYR A 112 -7.90 1.30 -1.60
CA TYR A 112 -7.65 -0.10 -1.17
C TYR A 112 -6.39 -0.73 -1.77
N PHE A 113 -6.00 -0.27 -2.94
CA PHE A 113 -4.81 -0.76 -3.63
C PHE A 113 -3.55 0.05 -3.31
N SER A 114 -3.67 1.07 -2.44
CA SER A 114 -2.50 1.81 -1.98
C SER A 114 -1.66 0.98 -0.99
N PRO A 115 -0.34 1.18 -0.96
CA PRO A 115 0.53 0.53 0.02
C PRO A 115 0.10 0.75 1.47
N ASP A 116 -0.54 1.88 1.78
CA ASP A 116 -0.95 2.27 3.13
C ASP A 116 -2.02 1.34 3.73
N THR A 117 -2.91 0.78 2.90
CA THR A 117 -3.90 -0.21 3.38
C THR A 117 -3.27 -1.47 3.94
N ALA A 118 -2.05 -1.79 3.54
CA ALA A 118 -1.31 -2.94 4.06
C ALA A 118 -0.94 -2.82 5.55
N PHE A 119 -0.99 -1.59 6.10
CA PHE A 119 -0.71 -1.26 7.51
C PHE A 119 -1.98 -1.12 8.35
N LEU A 120 -3.17 -1.18 7.73
CA LEU A 120 -4.44 -1.11 8.44
C LEU A 120 -4.89 -2.50 8.90
N PRO A 121 -4.83 -2.82 10.23
CA PRO A 121 -5.07 -4.18 10.72
C PRO A 121 -6.49 -4.69 10.46
N LEU A 122 -7.48 -3.81 10.38
CA LEU A 122 -8.89 -4.17 10.22
C LEU A 122 -9.44 -3.88 8.82
N ALA A 123 -8.60 -3.44 7.87
CA ALA A 123 -9.07 -3.04 6.54
C ALA A 123 -9.91 -4.12 5.82
N HIS A 124 -9.49 -5.39 5.92
CA HIS A 124 -10.17 -6.52 5.26
C HIS A 124 -11.62 -6.75 5.69
N LEU A 125 -12.02 -6.24 6.87
CA LEU A 125 -13.37 -6.45 7.42
C LEU A 125 -14.47 -5.67 6.68
N TRP A 126 -14.11 -4.84 5.68
CA TRP A 126 -15.09 -4.22 4.79
C TRP A 126 -15.97 -5.26 4.08
N SER A 127 -15.41 -6.38 3.67
CA SER A 127 -16.15 -7.44 2.98
C SER A 127 -17.12 -8.17 3.93
N LEU A 128 -16.71 -8.38 5.19
CA LEU A 128 -17.58 -8.92 6.23
C LEU A 128 -18.77 -8.01 6.49
N ALA A 129 -18.58 -6.69 6.49
CA ALA A 129 -19.69 -5.73 6.65
C ALA A 129 -20.74 -5.90 5.55
N ILE A 130 -20.34 -6.03 4.28
CA ILE A 130 -21.27 -6.26 3.15
C ILE A 130 -22.00 -7.61 3.32
N GLU A 131 -21.28 -8.66 3.71
CA GLU A 131 -21.84 -9.99 3.94
C GLU A 131 -22.89 -9.96 5.06
N GLU A 132 -22.59 -9.30 6.20
CA GLU A 132 -23.51 -9.17 7.33
C GLU A 132 -24.70 -8.26 7.01
N GLN A 133 -24.55 -7.19 6.24
CA GLN A 133 -25.65 -6.36 5.74
C GLN A 133 -26.62 -7.21 4.88
N PHE A 134 -26.09 -8.06 4.01
CA PHE A 134 -26.93 -9.01 3.27
C PHE A 134 -27.62 -10.00 4.19
N TYR A 135 -26.94 -10.55 5.21
CA TYR A 135 -27.53 -11.48 6.15
C TYR A 135 -28.60 -10.84 7.05
N LEU A 136 -28.50 -9.54 7.30
CA LEU A 136 -29.50 -8.83 8.07
C LEU A 136 -30.83 -8.70 7.29
N VAL A 137 -30.76 -8.47 6.00
CA VAL A 137 -31.95 -8.25 5.14
C VAL A 137 -32.52 -9.56 4.60
N PHE A 138 -31.66 -10.51 4.22
CA PHE A 138 -32.06 -11.75 3.50
C PHE A 138 -33.14 -12.59 4.19
N PRO A 139 -33.07 -12.94 5.52
CA PRO A 139 -34.08 -13.76 6.15
C PRO A 139 -35.43 -13.06 6.28
N ILE A 140 -35.45 -11.74 6.39
CA ILE A 140 -36.68 -10.93 6.40
C ILE A 140 -37.36 -11.03 5.03
N VAL A 141 -36.60 -10.83 3.95
CA VAL A 141 -37.10 -10.99 2.57
C VAL A 141 -37.66 -12.40 2.35
N VAL A 142 -36.93 -13.42 2.77
CA VAL A 142 -37.39 -14.82 2.64
C VAL A 142 -38.68 -15.10 3.41
N PHE A 143 -38.79 -14.56 4.62
CA PHE A 143 -39.98 -14.71 5.44
C PHE A 143 -41.25 -14.18 4.76
N PHE A 144 -41.18 -12.98 4.15
CA PHE A 144 -42.33 -12.40 3.44
C PHE A 144 -42.55 -13.03 2.06
N MET A 145 -41.48 -13.50 1.39
CA MET A 145 -41.60 -14.02 0.02
C MET A 145 -42.01 -15.49 -0.06
N ASN A 146 -41.69 -16.30 0.91
CA ASN A 146 -42.01 -17.71 1.18
C ASN A 146 -42.10 -18.70 -0.01
N THR A 147 -41.88 -18.27 -1.25
CA THR A 147 -41.88 -19.11 -2.46
C THR A 147 -40.57 -18.97 -3.23
N LYS A 148 -40.11 -20.09 -3.82
CA LYS A 148 -38.91 -20.10 -4.65
C LYS A 148 -38.95 -19.11 -5.81
N ARG A 149 -40.14 -18.94 -6.45
CA ARG A 149 -40.33 -18.03 -7.58
C ARG A 149 -40.15 -16.56 -7.18
N ARG A 150 -40.80 -16.13 -6.08
CA ARG A 150 -40.67 -14.76 -5.56
C ARG A 150 -39.25 -14.45 -5.13
N LEU A 151 -38.60 -15.39 -4.44
CA LEU A 151 -37.19 -15.24 -4.05
C LEU A 151 -36.29 -15.11 -5.28
N ALA A 152 -36.51 -15.92 -6.34
CA ALA A 152 -35.76 -15.79 -7.59
C ALA A 152 -35.92 -14.42 -8.23
N ILE A 153 -37.15 -13.88 -8.30
CA ILE A 153 -37.42 -12.54 -8.86
C ILE A 153 -36.65 -11.47 -8.10
N ILE A 154 -36.67 -11.53 -6.75
CA ILE A 154 -35.94 -10.54 -5.94
C ILE A 154 -34.44 -10.65 -6.14
N LEU A 155 -33.87 -11.87 -6.13
CA LEU A 155 -32.42 -12.05 -6.34
C LEU A 155 -32.00 -11.58 -7.75
N ILE A 156 -32.85 -11.78 -8.78
CA ILE A 156 -32.62 -11.24 -10.13
C ILE A 156 -32.67 -9.71 -10.10
N ALA A 157 -33.68 -9.11 -9.45
CA ALA A 157 -33.81 -7.66 -9.35
C ALA A 157 -32.64 -7.02 -8.60
N VAL A 158 -32.21 -7.61 -7.48
CA VAL A 158 -31.03 -7.17 -6.72
C VAL A 158 -29.77 -7.30 -7.56
N SER A 159 -29.61 -8.39 -8.32
CA SER A 159 -28.46 -8.57 -9.22
C SER A 159 -28.45 -7.51 -10.31
N ALA A 160 -29.60 -7.27 -10.97
CA ALA A 160 -29.71 -6.26 -12.02
C ALA A 160 -29.43 -4.85 -11.48
N TRP A 161 -30.03 -4.48 -10.34
CA TRP A 161 -29.76 -3.20 -9.67
C TRP A 161 -28.27 -3.03 -9.34
N SER A 162 -27.64 -4.08 -8.80
CA SER A 162 -26.22 -4.02 -8.44
C SER A 162 -25.31 -3.89 -9.66
N LEU A 163 -25.65 -4.57 -10.77
CA LEU A 163 -24.90 -4.44 -12.04
C LEU A 163 -25.07 -3.04 -12.64
N ILE A 164 -26.26 -2.49 -12.64
CA ILE A 164 -26.51 -1.10 -13.06
C ILE A 164 -25.72 -0.13 -12.21
N SER A 165 -25.78 -0.27 -10.88
CA SER A 165 -24.97 0.55 -9.95
C SER A 165 -23.48 0.47 -10.26
N MET A 166 -22.96 -0.72 -10.57
CA MET A 166 -21.56 -0.91 -10.91
C MET A 166 -21.18 -0.21 -12.23
N ILE A 167 -22.04 -0.28 -13.26
CA ILE A 167 -21.81 0.36 -14.56
C ILE A 167 -21.84 1.88 -14.46
N LEU A 168 -22.74 2.42 -13.62
CA LEU A 168 -22.90 3.85 -13.42
C LEU A 168 -21.89 4.47 -12.45
N SER A 169 -21.12 3.64 -11.73
CA SER A 169 -20.14 4.12 -10.78
C SER A 169 -18.91 4.71 -11.47
N SER A 170 -18.41 5.84 -10.96
CA SER A 170 -17.14 6.42 -11.39
C SER A 170 -15.98 5.47 -11.11
N THR A 171 -15.01 5.44 -12.04
CA THR A 171 -13.77 4.66 -11.91
C THR A 171 -12.60 5.49 -11.35
N GLU A 172 -12.81 6.78 -11.09
CA GLU A 172 -11.75 7.68 -10.63
C GLU A 172 -11.33 7.45 -9.17
N THR A 173 -12.21 6.82 -8.38
CA THR A 173 -11.94 6.55 -6.96
C THR A 173 -12.11 5.08 -6.63
N SER A 174 -11.55 4.63 -5.50
CA SER A 174 -11.76 3.27 -4.98
C SER A 174 -13.08 3.07 -4.23
N ALA A 175 -13.83 4.14 -3.97
CA ALA A 175 -15.09 4.09 -3.23
C ALA A 175 -16.11 3.09 -3.80
N PRO A 176 -16.31 2.97 -5.14
CA PRO A 176 -17.20 1.97 -5.73
C PRO A 176 -16.84 0.51 -5.39
N TYR A 177 -15.55 0.21 -5.16
CA TYR A 177 -15.08 -1.13 -4.78
C TYR A 177 -15.69 -1.61 -3.46
N PHE A 178 -15.88 -0.70 -2.50
CA PHE A 178 -16.40 -0.99 -1.17
C PHE A 178 -17.91 -0.84 -1.05
N SER A 179 -18.58 -0.37 -2.10
CA SER A 179 -20.02 -0.13 -2.07
C SER A 179 -20.81 -1.43 -2.01
N THR A 180 -21.75 -1.53 -1.07
CA THR A 180 -22.69 -2.65 -0.98
C THR A 180 -23.52 -2.78 -2.25
N SER A 181 -23.95 -1.64 -2.84
CA SER A 181 -24.71 -1.64 -4.10
C SER A 181 -23.96 -2.32 -5.24
N ASN A 182 -22.64 -2.18 -5.32
CA ASN A 182 -21.83 -2.74 -6.39
C ASN A 182 -21.40 -4.19 -6.12
N ARG A 183 -21.62 -4.71 -4.91
CA ARG A 183 -21.11 -6.01 -4.47
C ARG A 183 -22.18 -7.04 -4.12
N VAL A 184 -23.41 -6.61 -3.87
CA VAL A 184 -24.48 -7.53 -3.46
C VAL A 184 -24.88 -8.51 -4.58
N ALA A 185 -24.60 -8.18 -5.85
CA ALA A 185 -24.83 -9.10 -6.97
C ALA A 185 -24.13 -10.44 -6.80
N GLN A 186 -22.89 -10.47 -6.29
CA GLN A 186 -22.13 -11.70 -6.09
C GLN A 186 -22.84 -12.66 -5.11
N LEU A 187 -23.38 -12.11 -4.02
CA LEU A 187 -24.18 -12.87 -3.06
C LEU A 187 -25.51 -13.34 -3.68
N ALA A 188 -26.18 -12.46 -4.44
CA ALA A 188 -27.42 -12.80 -5.13
C ALA A 188 -27.23 -13.86 -6.21
N PHE A 189 -26.16 -13.81 -7.00
CA PHE A 189 -25.81 -14.88 -7.97
C PHE A 189 -25.57 -16.22 -7.29
N GLY A 190 -24.90 -16.24 -6.13
CA GLY A 190 -24.77 -17.43 -5.31
C GLY A 190 -26.14 -17.99 -4.90
N GLY A 191 -27.07 -17.13 -4.49
CA GLY A 191 -28.44 -17.48 -4.16
C GLY A 191 -29.22 -18.07 -5.36
N LEU A 192 -29.09 -17.47 -6.55
CA LEU A 192 -29.69 -17.97 -7.79
C LEU A 192 -29.15 -19.35 -8.16
N CYS A 193 -27.85 -19.59 -8.01
CA CYS A 193 -27.25 -20.91 -8.19
C CYS A 193 -27.86 -21.96 -7.25
N ALA A 194 -28.14 -21.61 -6.01
CA ALA A 194 -28.78 -22.52 -5.05
C ALA A 194 -30.22 -22.85 -5.45
N LEU A 195 -30.98 -21.86 -5.92
CA LEU A 195 -32.34 -22.05 -6.46
C LEU A 195 -32.32 -22.96 -7.70
N PHE A 196 -31.39 -22.71 -8.62
CA PHE A 196 -31.24 -23.55 -9.84
C PHE A 196 -30.95 -25.01 -9.50
N VAL A 197 -29.99 -25.27 -8.60
CA VAL A 197 -29.69 -26.66 -8.15
C VAL A 197 -30.88 -27.29 -7.44
N SER A 198 -31.70 -26.53 -6.71
CA SER A 198 -32.88 -27.04 -5.99
C SER A 198 -34.11 -27.27 -6.90
N SER A 199 -34.14 -26.68 -8.07
CA SER A 199 -35.29 -26.77 -9.00
C SER A 199 -35.31 -28.07 -9.84
N LYS A 200 -34.25 -28.90 -9.72
CA LYS A 200 -34.06 -30.10 -10.55
C LYS A 200 -34.11 -29.80 -12.07
N MET A 201 -33.95 -28.55 -12.46
CA MET A 201 -33.79 -28.15 -13.86
C MET A 201 -32.50 -28.73 -14.39
N HIS A 202 -32.58 -29.91 -15.00
CA HIS A 202 -31.43 -30.55 -15.64
C HIS A 202 -31.19 -29.88 -16.99
N THR A 203 -29.98 -29.35 -17.19
CA THR A 203 -29.54 -28.98 -18.53
C THR A 203 -29.48 -30.25 -19.38
N GLU A 204 -29.92 -30.22 -20.64
CA GLU A 204 -29.91 -31.36 -21.57
C GLU A 204 -28.49 -31.80 -21.99
N LEU A 205 -27.45 -31.05 -21.55
CA LEU A 205 -26.05 -31.35 -21.85
C LEU A 205 -25.65 -32.74 -21.30
N ARG A 206 -24.87 -33.51 -22.10
CA ARG A 206 -24.28 -34.78 -21.67
C ARG A 206 -23.42 -34.62 -20.41
N ALA A 207 -23.45 -35.62 -19.52
CA ALA A 207 -22.71 -35.58 -18.22
C ALA A 207 -21.21 -35.30 -18.41
N ASN A 208 -20.59 -35.88 -19.45
CA ASN A 208 -19.17 -35.63 -19.74
C ASN A 208 -18.88 -34.17 -20.10
N ILE A 209 -19.76 -33.52 -20.88
CA ILE A 209 -19.63 -32.11 -21.25
C ILE A 209 -19.72 -31.22 -19.99
N LYS A 210 -20.69 -31.48 -19.10
CA LYS A 210 -20.83 -30.74 -17.82
C LYS A 210 -19.56 -30.82 -16.96
N THR A 211 -18.97 -32.03 -16.88
CA THR A 211 -17.75 -32.21 -16.09
C THR A 211 -16.52 -31.55 -16.70
N ILE A 212 -16.45 -31.50 -18.06
CA ILE A 212 -15.40 -30.77 -18.78
C ILE A 212 -15.54 -29.26 -18.52
N ILE A 213 -16.74 -28.69 -18.70
CA ILE A 213 -17.02 -27.28 -18.44
C ILE A 213 -16.64 -26.92 -17.02
N ASN A 214 -16.97 -27.73 -16.02
CA ASN A 214 -16.62 -27.51 -14.64
C ASN A 214 -15.09 -27.52 -14.43
N ALA A 215 -14.37 -28.44 -15.04
CA ALA A 215 -12.91 -28.52 -14.95
C ALA A 215 -12.23 -27.31 -15.61
N VAL A 216 -12.74 -26.89 -16.78
CA VAL A 216 -12.26 -25.69 -17.48
C VAL A 216 -12.53 -24.44 -16.63
N ALA A 217 -13.72 -24.30 -16.05
CA ALA A 217 -14.05 -23.18 -15.17
C ALA A 217 -13.09 -23.09 -13.97
N LEU A 218 -12.76 -24.23 -13.34
CA LEU A 218 -11.77 -24.26 -12.26
C LEU A 218 -10.36 -23.88 -12.76
N ALA A 219 -9.95 -24.42 -13.90
CA ALA A 219 -8.63 -24.11 -14.47
C ALA A 219 -8.49 -22.62 -14.81
N VAL A 220 -9.49 -22.03 -15.46
CA VAL A 220 -9.50 -20.61 -15.80
C VAL A 220 -9.50 -19.76 -14.52
N LEU A 221 -10.29 -20.12 -13.50
CA LEU A 221 -10.29 -19.43 -12.21
C LEU A 221 -8.89 -19.42 -11.55
N LEU A 222 -8.17 -20.55 -11.62
CA LEU A 222 -6.81 -20.63 -11.10
C LEU A 222 -5.82 -19.81 -11.94
N LEU A 223 -5.98 -19.77 -13.26
CA LEU A 223 -5.16 -18.98 -14.17
C LEU A 223 -5.40 -17.47 -14.00
N LEU A 224 -6.56 -17.03 -13.54
CA LEU A 224 -6.79 -15.61 -13.25
C LEU A 224 -5.92 -15.11 -12.09
N ILE A 225 -5.50 -15.98 -11.16
CA ILE A 225 -4.72 -15.56 -9.98
C ILE A 225 -3.44 -14.81 -10.36
N PRO A 226 -2.58 -15.28 -11.27
CA PRO A 226 -1.37 -14.55 -11.65
C PRO A 226 -1.60 -13.41 -12.63
N PHE A 227 -2.63 -13.48 -13.49
CA PHE A 227 -2.79 -12.56 -14.62
C PHE A 227 -3.77 -11.41 -14.37
N TYR A 228 -4.68 -11.55 -13.40
CA TYR A 228 -5.63 -10.49 -13.08
C TYR A 228 -4.95 -9.41 -12.22
N SER A 229 -5.02 -8.15 -12.65
CA SER A 229 -4.34 -7.05 -11.97
C SER A 229 -5.33 -6.09 -11.31
N ALA A 230 -5.01 -5.64 -10.10
CA ALA A 230 -5.75 -4.60 -9.39
C ALA A 230 -5.68 -3.21 -10.07
N LYS A 231 -4.75 -3.00 -11.02
CA LYS A 231 -4.69 -1.78 -11.85
C LYS A 231 -5.84 -1.67 -12.85
N GLN A 232 -6.51 -2.78 -13.14
CA GLN A 232 -7.74 -2.76 -13.93
C GLN A 232 -8.85 -2.18 -13.05
N ALA A 233 -9.63 -1.24 -13.60
CA ALA A 233 -10.69 -0.57 -12.86
C ALA A 233 -11.63 -1.60 -12.18
N VAL A 234 -11.67 -1.60 -10.85
CA VAL A 234 -12.47 -2.53 -10.05
C VAL A 234 -13.36 -1.69 -9.10
N PRO A 235 -14.65 -1.97 -9.00
CA PRO A 235 -15.40 -3.03 -9.67
C PRO A 235 -15.68 -2.71 -11.15
N SER A 236 -15.46 -3.69 -12.01
CA SER A 236 -15.75 -3.61 -13.44
C SER A 236 -16.48 -4.86 -13.89
N VAL A 237 -16.98 -4.86 -15.11
CA VAL A 237 -17.60 -6.04 -15.73
C VAL A 237 -16.66 -7.26 -15.68
N LEU A 238 -15.34 -7.04 -15.69
CA LEU A 238 -14.35 -8.11 -15.55
C LEU A 238 -14.42 -8.84 -14.20
N SER A 239 -14.90 -8.20 -13.13
CA SER A 239 -15.10 -8.86 -11.83
C SER A 239 -16.20 -9.94 -11.89
N LEU A 240 -17.06 -9.92 -12.89
CA LEU A 240 -18.06 -10.96 -13.11
C LEU A 240 -17.46 -12.28 -13.64
N VAL A 241 -16.25 -12.26 -14.20
CA VAL A 241 -15.59 -13.48 -14.69
C VAL A 241 -15.35 -14.47 -13.54
N PRO A 242 -14.64 -14.14 -12.44
CA PRO A 242 -14.48 -15.05 -11.31
C PRO A 242 -15.82 -15.43 -10.66
N VAL A 243 -16.81 -14.52 -10.65
CA VAL A 243 -18.17 -14.80 -10.17
C VAL A 243 -18.85 -15.89 -11.02
N GLY A 244 -18.89 -15.72 -12.35
CA GLY A 244 -19.50 -16.68 -13.27
C GLY A 244 -18.81 -18.06 -13.23
N LEU A 245 -17.48 -18.09 -13.21
CA LEU A 245 -16.70 -19.33 -13.08
C LEU A 245 -17.01 -20.05 -11.77
N THR A 246 -17.16 -19.31 -10.67
CA THR A 246 -17.57 -19.88 -9.38
C THR A 246 -18.98 -20.42 -9.42
N CYS A 247 -19.92 -19.72 -10.04
CA CYS A 247 -21.30 -20.22 -10.25
C CYS A 247 -21.30 -21.53 -11.05
N ILE A 248 -20.59 -21.61 -12.16
CA ILE A 248 -20.43 -22.83 -12.96
C ILE A 248 -19.88 -23.95 -12.10
N PHE A 249 -18.84 -23.69 -11.32
CA PHE A 249 -18.23 -24.69 -10.43
C PHE A 249 -19.21 -25.21 -9.35
N LEU A 250 -20.09 -24.35 -8.82
CA LEU A 250 -21.06 -24.74 -7.80
C LEU A 250 -22.23 -25.55 -8.35
N VAL A 251 -22.63 -25.26 -9.59
CA VAL A 251 -23.84 -25.84 -10.21
C VAL A 251 -23.54 -27.15 -10.92
N LEU A 252 -22.43 -27.25 -11.68
CA LEU A 252 -22.14 -28.42 -12.50
C LEU A 252 -21.42 -29.54 -11.75
N PRO A 253 -21.59 -30.82 -12.14
CA PRO A 253 -20.89 -31.96 -11.58
C PRO A 253 -19.38 -31.89 -11.84
N ARG A 254 -18.59 -32.50 -10.98
CA ARG A 254 -17.12 -32.47 -10.99
C ARG A 254 -16.54 -33.80 -11.41
N LYS A 255 -15.36 -33.75 -12.07
CA LYS A 255 -14.57 -34.96 -12.30
C LYS A 255 -14.10 -35.56 -10.98
N GLN A 256 -14.02 -36.87 -10.89
CA GLN A 256 -13.61 -37.60 -9.69
C GLN A 256 -12.22 -37.12 -9.18
N ILE A 257 -11.28 -36.87 -10.09
CA ILE A 257 -9.96 -36.37 -9.73
C ILE A 257 -10.01 -35.00 -9.00
N ILE A 258 -10.88 -34.08 -9.43
CA ILE A 258 -11.07 -32.80 -8.77
C ILE A 258 -11.65 -33.01 -7.37
N VAL A 259 -12.61 -33.95 -7.26
CA VAL A 259 -13.20 -34.29 -5.96
C VAL A 259 -12.14 -34.88 -5.04
N SER A 260 -11.29 -35.80 -5.51
CA SER A 260 -10.21 -36.41 -4.73
C SER A 260 -9.20 -35.36 -4.23
N VAL A 261 -8.74 -34.47 -5.12
CA VAL A 261 -7.79 -33.39 -4.77
C VAL A 261 -8.41 -32.45 -3.73
N LEU A 262 -9.64 -31.99 -3.94
CA LEU A 262 -10.32 -31.10 -3.01
C LEU A 262 -10.73 -31.77 -1.69
N SER A 263 -10.74 -33.10 -1.66
CA SER A 263 -11.01 -33.92 -0.46
C SER A 263 -9.74 -34.27 0.32
N PHE A 264 -8.56 -33.84 -0.14
CA PHE A 264 -7.31 -34.02 0.61
C PHE A 264 -7.39 -33.30 1.95
N LYS A 265 -7.08 -34.01 3.05
CA LYS A 265 -7.29 -33.55 4.44
C LYS A 265 -6.77 -32.11 4.72
N PRO A 266 -5.55 -31.73 4.33
CA PRO A 266 -5.06 -30.35 4.53
C PRO A 266 -5.94 -29.30 3.84
N ILE A 267 -6.37 -29.55 2.59
CA ILE A 267 -7.25 -28.64 1.85
C ILE A 267 -8.62 -28.52 2.54
N GLN A 268 -9.14 -29.63 3.07
CA GLN A 268 -10.39 -29.58 3.83
C GLN A 268 -10.26 -28.80 5.14
N ILE A 269 -9.15 -28.97 5.88
CA ILE A 269 -8.88 -28.22 7.11
C ILE A 269 -8.82 -26.72 6.81
N ILE A 270 -8.03 -26.30 5.81
CA ILE A 270 -7.94 -24.90 5.38
C ILE A 270 -9.34 -24.39 4.95
N GLY A 271 -10.11 -25.21 4.21
CA GLY A 271 -11.46 -24.84 3.78
C GLY A 271 -12.45 -24.66 4.93
N ARG A 272 -12.35 -25.46 6.02
CA ARG A 272 -13.16 -25.32 7.23
C ARG A 272 -12.72 -24.11 8.05
N ALA A 273 -11.41 -23.91 8.20
CA ALA A 273 -10.82 -22.80 8.92
C ALA A 273 -10.79 -21.49 8.11
N SER A 274 -11.28 -21.48 6.86
CA SER A 274 -11.13 -20.35 5.91
C SER A 274 -11.63 -19.02 6.47
N PHE A 275 -12.69 -19.02 7.28
CA PHE A 275 -13.22 -17.81 7.91
C PHE A 275 -12.24 -17.28 8.98
N SER A 276 -11.77 -18.13 9.88
CA SER A 276 -10.80 -17.75 10.90
C SER A 276 -9.45 -17.34 10.29
N ILE A 277 -9.00 -18.02 9.22
CA ILE A 277 -7.79 -17.60 8.46
C ILE A 277 -8.01 -16.21 7.88
N TYR A 278 -9.18 -15.94 7.27
CA TYR A 278 -9.52 -14.63 6.73
C TYR A 278 -9.55 -13.54 7.80
N LEU A 279 -10.05 -13.85 9.02
CA LEU A 279 -10.09 -12.87 10.11
C LEU A 279 -8.69 -12.49 10.62
N VAL A 280 -7.78 -13.45 10.75
CA VAL A 280 -6.46 -13.19 11.37
C VAL A 280 -5.38 -12.72 10.40
N HIS A 281 -5.55 -12.96 9.08
CA HIS A 281 -4.44 -12.70 8.15
C HIS A 281 -4.03 -11.24 8.09
N GLN A 282 -4.97 -10.31 7.97
CA GLN A 282 -4.65 -8.89 7.81
C GLN A 282 -4.06 -8.27 9.08
N PRO A 283 -4.62 -8.47 10.31
CA PRO A 283 -3.97 -8.02 11.53
C PRO A 283 -2.54 -8.56 11.66
N LEU A 284 -2.33 -9.84 11.38
CA LEU A 284 -1.03 -10.47 11.48
C LEU A 284 -0.05 -9.89 10.46
N LEU A 285 -0.45 -9.72 9.20
CA LEU A 285 0.37 -9.12 8.16
C LEU A 285 0.66 -7.65 8.46
N ALA A 286 -0.33 -6.86 8.88
CA ALA A 286 -0.16 -5.45 9.19
C ALA A 286 0.82 -5.24 10.35
N PHE A 287 0.62 -5.94 11.49
CA PHE A 287 1.55 -5.83 12.60
C PHE A 287 2.94 -6.39 12.29
N SER A 288 3.03 -7.48 11.52
CA SER A 288 4.33 -7.96 11.07
C SER A 288 5.06 -6.91 10.23
N LYS A 289 4.34 -6.20 9.36
CA LYS A 289 4.91 -5.11 8.57
C LYS A 289 5.33 -3.94 9.47
N ILE A 290 4.49 -3.52 10.41
CA ILE A 290 4.81 -2.45 11.37
C ILE A 290 6.05 -2.82 12.20
N LEU A 291 6.11 -4.06 12.73
CA LEU A 291 7.19 -4.52 13.60
C LEU A 291 8.52 -4.78 12.86
N ILE A 292 8.44 -5.22 11.61
CA ILE A 292 9.61 -5.68 10.85
C ILE A 292 10.14 -4.59 9.94
N TYR A 293 9.24 -3.79 9.38
CA TYR A 293 9.59 -2.88 8.28
C TYR A 293 9.41 -1.41 8.62
N GLY A 294 8.58 -1.07 9.60
CA GLY A 294 8.33 0.31 10.02
C GLY A 294 7.70 1.20 8.95
N THR A 295 7.83 0.84 7.66
CA THR A 295 7.40 1.66 6.53
C THR A 295 6.68 0.86 5.44
N PRO A 296 5.73 1.48 4.70
CA PRO A 296 5.02 0.86 3.56
C PRO A 296 5.92 0.36 2.44
N TYR A 297 7.14 0.83 2.38
CA TYR A 297 8.04 0.68 1.23
C TYR A 297 9.14 -0.35 1.43
N SER A 298 9.33 -0.84 2.66
CA SER A 298 10.24 -1.96 2.91
C SER A 298 9.65 -3.25 2.35
N MET A 299 10.41 -3.92 1.48
CA MET A 299 9.99 -5.16 0.86
C MET A 299 10.47 -6.37 1.66
N PRO A 300 9.52 -7.18 2.22
CA PRO A 300 9.87 -8.46 2.83
C PRO A 300 10.60 -9.38 1.87
N THR A 301 11.60 -10.09 2.37
CA THR A 301 12.25 -11.18 1.62
C THR A 301 11.24 -12.31 1.32
N ALA A 302 11.54 -13.15 0.34
CA ALA A 302 10.67 -14.29 0.00
C ALA A 302 10.46 -15.24 1.19
N ILE A 303 11.48 -15.41 2.04
CA ILE A 303 11.40 -16.24 3.25
C ILE A 303 10.46 -15.62 4.27
N GLU A 304 10.57 -14.33 4.53
CA GLU A 304 9.70 -13.60 5.47
C GLU A 304 8.24 -13.61 5.01
N LYS A 305 7.99 -13.36 3.74
CA LYS A 305 6.65 -13.48 3.14
C LYS A 305 6.06 -14.88 3.33
N SER A 306 6.85 -15.91 3.08
CA SER A 306 6.44 -17.30 3.25
C SER A 306 6.14 -17.62 4.72
N ALA A 307 6.99 -17.16 5.65
CA ALA A 307 6.77 -17.32 7.09
C ALA A 307 5.50 -16.63 7.55
N MET A 308 5.21 -15.41 7.07
CA MET A 308 3.96 -14.69 7.36
C MET A 308 2.73 -15.47 6.86
N VAL A 309 2.77 -16.00 5.64
CA VAL A 309 1.66 -16.80 5.08
C VAL A 309 1.41 -18.05 5.92
N VAL A 310 2.47 -18.78 6.26
CA VAL A 310 2.37 -19.95 7.15
C VAL A 310 1.81 -19.56 8.52
N GLY A 311 2.30 -18.45 9.08
CA GLY A 311 1.79 -17.89 10.34
C GLY A 311 0.28 -17.59 10.27
N CYS A 312 -0.20 -16.95 9.20
CA CYS A 312 -1.61 -16.67 8.98
C CYS A 312 -2.46 -17.96 8.94
N VAL A 313 -1.99 -18.96 8.21
CA VAL A 313 -2.71 -20.25 8.10
C VAL A 313 -2.75 -20.98 9.44
N LEU A 314 -1.61 -21.10 10.13
CA LEU A 314 -1.53 -21.78 11.42
C LEU A 314 -2.38 -21.09 12.48
N THR A 315 -2.25 -19.77 12.64
CA THR A 315 -3.04 -18.97 13.59
C THR A 315 -4.53 -19.07 13.29
N GLY A 316 -4.91 -19.03 12.00
CA GLY A 316 -6.31 -19.19 11.59
C GLY A 316 -6.86 -20.58 11.88
N VAL A 317 -6.09 -21.65 11.67
CA VAL A 317 -6.48 -23.03 12.02
C VAL A 317 -6.62 -23.19 13.53
N VAL A 318 -5.70 -22.61 14.32
CA VAL A 318 -5.78 -22.60 15.79
C VAL A 318 -7.03 -21.85 16.26
N SER A 319 -7.29 -20.66 15.72
CA SER A 319 -8.48 -19.86 16.02
C SER A 319 -9.77 -20.62 15.69
N TRP A 320 -9.82 -21.26 14.50
CA TRP A 320 -10.96 -22.11 14.15
C TRP A 320 -11.18 -23.24 15.15
N ARG A 321 -10.10 -23.96 15.52
CA ARG A 321 -10.19 -25.14 16.38
C ARG A 321 -10.54 -24.81 17.83
N LEU A 322 -9.97 -23.72 18.36
CA LEU A 322 -10.09 -23.36 19.78
C LEU A 322 -11.23 -22.38 20.08
N ILE A 323 -11.68 -21.59 19.10
CA ILE A 323 -12.68 -20.55 19.30
C ILE A 323 -13.95 -20.81 18.50
N GLU A 324 -13.86 -20.89 17.15
CA GLU A 324 -15.04 -20.98 16.29
C GLU A 324 -15.81 -22.31 16.51
N GLU A 325 -15.10 -23.44 16.45
CA GLU A 325 -15.73 -24.77 16.51
C GLU A 325 -16.35 -25.08 17.89
N PRO A 326 -15.68 -24.82 19.03
CA PRO A 326 -16.25 -25.04 20.34
C PRO A 326 -17.51 -24.21 20.62
N VAL A 327 -17.45 -22.89 20.37
CA VAL A 327 -18.60 -22.01 20.62
C VAL A 327 -19.78 -22.37 19.71
N ARG A 328 -19.53 -22.77 18.46
CA ARG A 328 -20.58 -23.25 17.56
C ARG A 328 -21.27 -24.50 18.05
N SER A 329 -20.62 -25.33 18.87
CA SER A 329 -21.17 -26.56 19.39
C SER A 329 -21.97 -26.38 20.68
N LEU A 330 -21.86 -25.22 21.36
CA LEU A 330 -22.58 -24.94 22.62
C LEU A 330 -24.11 -25.06 22.47
N ARG A 331 -24.77 -25.48 23.50
CA ARG A 331 -26.23 -25.65 23.58
C ARG A 331 -26.78 -25.16 24.93
N GLY A 332 -28.07 -24.80 24.94
CA GLY A 332 -28.80 -24.45 26.15
C GLY A 332 -28.22 -23.21 26.87
N LYS A 333 -28.08 -23.28 28.21
CA LYS A 333 -27.65 -22.14 29.04
C LYS A 333 -26.27 -21.60 28.66
N LEU A 334 -25.32 -22.46 28.32
CA LEU A 334 -23.96 -22.06 27.91
C LEU A 334 -23.97 -21.26 26.58
N GLU A 335 -24.90 -21.58 25.71
CA GLU A 335 -25.09 -20.83 24.48
C GLU A 335 -25.56 -19.40 24.77
N ILE A 336 -26.58 -19.23 25.62
CA ILE A 336 -27.10 -17.92 26.01
C ILE A 336 -26.02 -17.10 26.69
N VAL A 337 -25.30 -17.67 27.65
CA VAL A 337 -24.19 -17.01 28.34
C VAL A 337 -23.11 -16.55 27.32
N SER A 338 -22.77 -17.40 26.35
CA SER A 338 -21.77 -17.04 25.34
C SER A 338 -22.24 -15.87 24.44
N VAL A 339 -23.50 -15.84 24.04
CA VAL A 339 -24.06 -14.74 23.25
C VAL A 339 -24.08 -13.45 24.06
N VAL A 340 -24.51 -13.48 25.31
CA VAL A 340 -24.50 -12.28 26.19
C VAL A 340 -23.07 -11.76 26.37
N ALA A 341 -22.11 -12.66 26.65
CA ALA A 341 -20.71 -12.29 26.81
C ALA A 341 -20.13 -11.64 25.53
N ILE A 342 -20.45 -12.18 24.36
CA ILE A 342 -20.04 -11.63 23.06
C ILE A 342 -20.61 -10.23 22.84
N LEU A 343 -21.91 -10.02 23.12
CA LEU A 343 -22.55 -8.72 22.96
C LEU A 343 -21.99 -7.69 23.96
N ALA A 344 -21.80 -8.09 25.23
CA ALA A 344 -21.15 -7.23 26.24
C ALA A 344 -19.73 -6.84 25.82
N SER A 345 -18.98 -7.79 25.25
CA SER A 345 -17.64 -7.56 24.71
C SER A 345 -17.64 -6.58 23.54
N ALA A 346 -18.63 -6.67 22.63
CA ALA A 346 -18.78 -5.74 21.53
C ALA A 346 -19.07 -4.29 22.02
N VAL A 347 -19.93 -4.16 23.03
CA VAL A 347 -20.20 -2.86 23.68
C VAL A 347 -18.95 -2.30 24.33
N LEU A 348 -18.20 -3.14 25.05
CA LEU A 348 -16.94 -2.72 25.69
C LEU A 348 -15.91 -2.22 24.67
N LEU A 349 -15.73 -2.92 23.56
CA LEU A 349 -14.86 -2.51 22.46
C LEU A 349 -15.33 -1.20 21.82
N TYR A 350 -16.64 -1.03 21.66
CA TYR A 350 -17.22 0.20 21.10
C TYR A 350 -16.97 1.41 22.02
N VAL A 351 -17.21 1.27 23.31
CA VAL A 351 -16.93 2.32 24.31
C VAL A 351 -15.45 2.64 24.37
N HIS A 352 -14.61 1.60 24.33
CA HIS A 352 -13.16 1.77 24.28
C HIS A 352 -12.73 2.57 23.02
N ALA A 353 -13.23 2.19 21.84
CA ALA A 353 -12.94 2.88 20.59
C ALA A 353 -13.33 4.36 20.64
N ASN A 354 -14.52 4.70 21.17
CA ASN A 354 -14.93 6.09 21.34
C ASN A 354 -13.97 6.86 22.24
N ARG A 355 -13.56 6.31 23.38
CA ARG A 355 -12.59 6.95 24.29
C ARG A 355 -11.23 7.19 23.62
N VAL A 356 -10.76 6.24 22.83
CA VAL A 356 -9.51 6.41 22.05
C VAL A 356 -9.63 7.58 21.08
N ILE A 357 -10.75 7.68 20.36
CA ILE A 357 -11.01 8.77 19.41
C ILE A 357 -11.08 10.12 20.15
N GLU A 358 -11.86 10.22 21.22
CA GLU A 358 -12.03 11.45 22.02
C GLU A 358 -10.72 11.94 22.64
N THR A 359 -9.81 11.04 22.98
CA THR A 359 -8.51 11.37 23.59
C THR A 359 -7.38 11.57 22.57
N GLY A 360 -7.67 11.50 21.25
CA GLY A 360 -6.64 11.60 20.21
C GLY A 360 -5.63 10.44 20.23
N GLY A 361 -6.09 9.22 20.54
CA GLY A 361 -5.23 8.02 20.53
C GLY A 361 -4.40 7.80 21.78
N TYR A 362 -4.78 8.38 22.91
CA TYR A 362 -4.01 8.33 24.18
C TYR A 362 -2.54 8.76 24.04
N PRO A 363 -2.23 10.01 23.66
CA PRO A 363 -0.85 10.44 23.41
C PRO A 363 0.04 10.28 24.64
N LYS A 364 -0.50 10.41 25.87
CA LYS A 364 0.24 10.25 27.13
C LYS A 364 0.76 8.82 27.39
N ARG A 365 0.34 7.80 26.63
CA ARG A 365 0.85 6.43 26.76
C ARG A 365 2.24 6.24 26.15
N ILE A 366 2.68 7.20 25.34
CA ILE A 366 3.97 7.12 24.66
C ILE A 366 5.07 7.52 25.65
N PRO A 367 6.16 6.75 25.75
CA PRO A 367 7.32 7.13 26.54
C PRO A 367 7.87 8.49 26.11
N ALA A 368 8.37 9.29 27.05
CA ALA A 368 8.89 10.64 26.77
C ALA A 368 9.98 10.63 25.69
N SER A 369 10.88 9.64 25.70
CA SER A 369 11.91 9.47 24.68
C SER A 369 11.35 9.24 23.27
N ALA A 370 10.27 8.46 23.17
CA ALA A 370 9.62 8.23 21.89
C ALA A 370 8.85 9.48 21.40
N ALA A 371 8.23 10.23 22.33
CA ALA A 371 7.57 11.50 22.01
C ALA A 371 8.57 12.55 21.49
N GLU A 372 9.75 12.65 22.12
CA GLU A 372 10.84 13.52 21.67
C GLU A 372 11.34 13.13 20.28
N THR A 373 11.53 11.84 20.04
CA THR A 373 11.93 11.33 18.71
C THR A 373 10.89 11.64 17.64
N LEU A 374 9.59 11.52 17.96
CA LEU A 374 8.51 11.91 17.05
C LEU A 374 8.51 13.41 16.75
N ALA A 375 8.72 14.25 17.75
CA ALA A 375 8.80 15.70 17.56
C ALA A 375 9.98 16.06 16.64
N ARG A 376 11.15 15.44 16.82
CA ARG A 376 12.33 15.62 15.94
C ARG A 376 12.03 15.14 14.52
N ARG A 377 11.32 14.01 14.37
CA ARG A 377 10.87 13.50 13.07
C ARG A 377 9.98 14.51 12.36
N ASP A 378 8.96 15.02 13.05
CA ASP A 378 7.99 15.95 12.46
C ASP A 378 8.66 17.27 12.03
N ILE A 379 9.65 17.74 12.78
CA ILE A 379 10.49 18.89 12.39
C ILE A 379 11.30 18.56 11.12
N ALA A 380 11.93 17.39 11.06
CA ALA A 380 12.71 16.99 9.90
C ALA A 380 11.86 16.89 8.64
N MET A 381 10.67 16.29 8.75
CA MET A 381 9.73 16.19 7.63
C MET A 381 9.25 17.55 7.13
N ALA A 382 8.86 18.42 8.05
CA ALA A 382 8.44 19.79 7.70
C ALA A 382 9.58 20.61 7.08
N SER A 383 10.82 20.34 7.49
CA SER A 383 11.99 21.08 6.99
C SER A 383 12.46 20.65 5.61
N ALA A 384 12.15 19.41 5.16
CA ALA A 384 12.52 18.93 3.84
C ALA A 384 11.77 19.65 2.71
N GLU A 385 10.64 20.29 3.01
CA GLU A 385 9.86 21.09 2.05
C GLU A 385 10.22 22.58 2.08
N LEU A 386 11.15 22.99 2.96
CA LEU A 386 11.51 24.38 3.12
C LEU A 386 12.57 24.79 2.09
N LYS A 387 12.25 25.79 1.27
CA LYS A 387 13.22 26.46 0.40
C LYS A 387 14.02 27.50 1.18
N MET A 388 15.33 27.38 1.15
CA MET A 388 16.24 28.32 1.80
C MET A 388 16.49 29.53 0.90
N VAL A 389 15.54 30.45 0.85
CA VAL A 389 15.69 31.72 0.14
C VAL A 389 16.33 32.74 1.07
N ARG A 390 17.44 33.34 0.65
CA ARG A 390 18.10 34.47 1.33
C ARG A 390 18.55 35.51 0.31
N ASP A 391 19.07 36.62 0.79
CA ASP A 391 19.66 37.61 -0.10
C ASP A 391 20.78 36.97 -0.97
N CYS A 392 20.63 37.07 -2.28
CA CYS A 392 21.52 36.46 -3.28
C CYS A 392 21.67 34.93 -3.15
N ALA A 393 20.59 34.25 -2.71
CA ALA A 393 20.40 32.82 -2.89
C ALA A 393 18.93 32.55 -3.22
N TYR A 394 18.62 32.27 -4.48
CA TYR A 394 17.25 32.11 -4.95
C TYR A 394 17.14 31.17 -6.16
N GLU A 395 15.94 30.69 -6.38
CA GLU A 395 15.60 29.89 -7.56
C GLU A 395 15.38 30.80 -8.78
N ILE A 396 15.81 30.36 -9.96
CA ILE A 396 15.63 31.05 -11.20
C ILE A 396 15.06 30.11 -12.27
N SER A 397 14.16 30.60 -13.11
CA SER A 397 13.68 29.84 -14.25
C SER A 397 14.68 29.80 -15.41
N PHE A 398 14.52 28.86 -16.36
CA PHE A 398 15.34 28.88 -17.60
C PHE A 398 15.18 30.18 -18.39
N ALA A 399 13.96 30.73 -18.43
CA ALA A 399 13.69 31.98 -19.11
C ALA A 399 14.45 33.15 -18.45
N ASP A 400 14.41 33.25 -17.15
CA ASP A 400 15.08 34.30 -16.38
C ASP A 400 16.61 34.12 -16.37
N LEU A 401 17.09 32.88 -16.36
CA LEU A 401 18.51 32.59 -16.56
C LEU A 401 18.98 33.04 -17.94
N GLY A 402 18.12 32.87 -18.96
CA GLY A 402 18.35 33.33 -20.33
C GLY A 402 18.54 34.84 -20.44
N THR A 403 17.87 35.61 -19.58
CA THR A 403 17.91 37.08 -19.52
C THR A 403 18.65 37.63 -18.31
N SER A 404 19.42 36.81 -17.62
CA SER A 404 20.06 37.14 -16.33
C SER A 404 20.94 38.37 -16.37
N LYS A 405 21.57 38.66 -17.50
CA LYS A 405 22.41 39.85 -17.70
C LYS A 405 21.64 41.18 -17.61
N ASP A 406 20.34 41.15 -17.91
CA ASP A 406 19.45 42.31 -17.86
C ASP A 406 18.68 42.41 -16.54
N ASN A 407 18.83 41.40 -15.65
CA ASN A 407 18.17 41.34 -14.36
C ASN A 407 18.92 42.13 -13.29
N ALA A 408 18.29 43.18 -12.76
CA ALA A 408 18.90 44.08 -11.77
C ALA A 408 19.33 43.35 -10.48
N GLU A 409 18.57 42.37 -10.02
CA GLU A 409 18.91 41.59 -8.82
C GLU A 409 20.12 40.68 -9.07
N PHE A 410 20.17 40.01 -10.20
CA PHE A 410 21.33 39.23 -10.62
C PHE A 410 22.60 40.09 -10.66
N GLN A 411 22.52 41.28 -11.26
CA GLN A 411 23.65 42.23 -11.34
C GLN A 411 24.05 42.72 -9.94
N ARG A 412 23.09 43.06 -9.09
CA ARG A 412 23.37 43.49 -7.73
C ARG A 412 24.10 42.37 -6.95
N CYS A 413 23.61 41.15 -7.02
CA CYS A 413 24.22 40.01 -6.35
C CYS A 413 25.61 39.68 -6.90
N THR A 414 25.80 39.74 -8.21
CA THR A 414 27.11 39.55 -8.88
C THR A 414 28.12 40.61 -8.41
N ASN A 415 27.71 41.85 -8.31
CA ASN A 415 28.59 42.95 -7.84
C ASN A 415 28.96 42.81 -6.37
N THR A 416 28.06 42.23 -5.54
CA THR A 416 28.28 42.09 -4.10
C THR A 416 29.10 40.84 -3.76
N TYR A 417 28.80 39.70 -4.38
CA TYR A 417 29.31 38.38 -4.00
C TYR A 417 30.10 37.67 -5.11
N GLY A 418 30.28 38.31 -6.26
CA GLY A 418 30.89 37.69 -7.45
C GLY A 418 29.91 36.86 -8.28
N PRO A 419 30.41 36.20 -9.35
CA PRO A 419 29.59 35.36 -10.20
C PRO A 419 28.92 34.22 -9.41
N PRO A 420 27.64 33.83 -9.72
CA PRO A 420 26.92 32.84 -8.97
C PRO A 420 27.45 31.41 -9.13
N ILE A 421 27.28 30.61 -8.09
CA ILE A 421 27.32 29.16 -8.18
C ILE A 421 25.92 28.72 -8.64
N LEU A 422 25.84 28.13 -9.82
CA LEU A 422 24.59 27.64 -10.39
C LEU A 422 24.41 26.15 -10.03
N VAL A 423 23.38 25.84 -9.27
CA VAL A 423 22.98 24.45 -8.95
C VAL A 423 21.85 24.05 -9.89
N ALA A 424 22.01 22.96 -10.63
CA ALA A 424 21.05 22.54 -11.64
C ALA A 424 20.76 21.04 -11.56
N GLY A 425 19.50 20.64 -11.79
CA GLY A 425 19.08 19.24 -11.80
C GLY A 425 17.63 19.01 -11.41
N ASP A 426 17.40 17.97 -10.62
CA ASP A 426 16.10 17.62 -10.07
C ASP A 426 15.95 18.05 -8.59
N SER A 427 15.09 17.37 -7.84
CA SER A 427 14.89 17.64 -6.41
C SER A 427 16.16 17.49 -5.55
N HIS A 428 17.11 16.65 -5.95
CA HIS A 428 18.43 16.57 -5.28
C HIS A 428 19.33 17.78 -5.56
N ALA A 429 19.04 18.53 -6.63
CA ALA A 429 19.67 19.81 -6.83
C ALA A 429 19.11 20.88 -5.88
N GLU A 430 17.83 20.78 -5.51
CA GLU A 430 17.24 21.61 -4.46
C GLU A 430 17.89 21.37 -3.10
N ASP A 431 18.09 20.11 -2.68
CA ASP A 431 18.86 19.75 -1.48
C ASP A 431 20.26 20.38 -1.52
N LEU A 432 20.95 20.29 -2.63
CA LEU A 432 22.30 20.86 -2.80
C LEU A 432 22.28 22.39 -2.75
N PHE A 433 21.30 23.01 -3.38
CA PHE A 433 21.11 24.47 -3.35
C PHE A 433 20.91 24.96 -1.91
N ASN A 434 20.02 24.33 -1.17
CA ASN A 434 19.77 24.63 0.23
C ASN A 434 21.04 24.43 1.07
N ALA A 435 21.74 23.31 0.87
CA ALA A 435 22.97 22.98 1.57
C ALA A 435 24.08 24.04 1.32
N LEU A 436 24.25 24.50 0.09
CA LEU A 436 25.20 25.55 -0.24
C LEU A 436 24.76 26.90 0.31
N SER A 437 23.47 27.23 0.23
CA SER A 437 22.91 28.49 0.75
C SER A 437 23.07 28.63 2.25
N ILE A 438 22.94 27.53 3.00
CA ILE A 438 23.14 27.50 4.45
C ILE A 438 24.64 27.65 4.81
N ASN A 439 25.50 26.94 4.11
CA ASN A 439 26.91 26.81 4.50
C ASN A 439 27.85 27.84 3.84
N LEU A 440 27.36 28.58 2.82
CA LEU A 440 28.09 29.65 2.12
C LEU A 440 27.30 30.97 2.14
N PRO A 441 27.07 31.58 3.32
CA PRO A 441 26.24 32.77 3.45
C PRO A 441 26.77 33.99 2.66
N GLU A 442 28.08 34.04 2.39
CA GLU A 442 28.76 35.11 1.67
C GLU A 442 29.01 34.79 0.18
N ARG A 443 28.18 33.93 -0.42
CA ARG A 443 28.26 33.55 -1.81
C ARG A 443 26.91 33.73 -2.49
N PHE A 444 26.95 34.10 -3.78
CA PHE A 444 25.79 34.12 -4.64
C PHE A 444 25.51 32.71 -5.14
N VAL A 445 24.34 32.15 -4.81
CA VAL A 445 23.91 30.79 -5.20
C VAL A 445 22.58 30.87 -5.96
N LEU A 446 22.54 30.26 -7.14
CA LEU A 446 21.31 30.14 -7.94
C LEU A 446 20.88 28.67 -8.07
N GLY A 447 19.59 28.43 -8.00
CA GLY A 447 18.99 27.12 -8.21
C GLY A 447 18.15 27.11 -9.50
N VAL A 448 18.37 26.09 -10.35
CA VAL A 448 17.50 25.78 -11.51
C VAL A 448 17.19 24.30 -11.45
N TYR A 449 15.94 23.94 -11.11
CA TYR A 449 15.57 22.54 -10.98
C TYR A 449 14.14 22.28 -11.44
N ARG A 450 13.85 21.02 -11.81
CA ARG A 450 12.54 20.58 -12.28
C ARG A 450 12.25 19.17 -11.80
N HIS A 451 11.15 19.02 -11.07
CA HIS A 451 10.76 17.75 -10.43
C HIS A 451 10.08 16.73 -11.37
N SER A 452 9.68 17.11 -12.57
CA SER A 452 8.82 16.29 -13.44
C SER A 452 9.32 16.07 -14.89
N ALA A 453 10.50 16.58 -15.25
CA ALA A 453 11.03 16.42 -16.60
C ALA A 453 11.95 15.19 -16.73
N SER A 454 12.09 14.66 -17.93
CA SER A 454 13.15 13.73 -18.27
C SER A 454 14.50 14.40 -17.99
N HIS A 455 15.41 13.72 -17.29
CA HIS A 455 16.75 14.24 -16.95
C HIS A 455 17.57 14.60 -18.19
N ALA A 456 17.39 13.84 -19.27
CA ALA A 456 17.99 14.11 -20.57
C ALA A 456 17.45 15.40 -21.19
N GLU A 457 16.13 15.62 -21.14
CA GLU A 457 15.50 16.86 -21.65
C GLU A 457 15.92 18.07 -20.82
N PHE A 458 16.00 17.94 -19.51
CA PHE A 458 16.46 19.00 -18.63
C PHE A 458 17.91 19.43 -18.97
N ALA A 459 18.82 18.46 -19.14
CA ALA A 459 20.21 18.74 -19.48
C ALA A 459 20.36 19.40 -20.85
N ASP A 460 19.56 18.98 -21.83
CA ASP A 460 19.53 19.58 -23.17
C ASP A 460 19.03 21.04 -23.14
N GLU A 461 17.94 21.29 -22.39
CA GLU A 461 17.39 22.64 -22.20
C GLU A 461 18.38 23.57 -21.47
N LEU A 462 19.04 23.07 -20.41
CA LEU A 462 20.09 23.80 -19.71
C LEU A 462 21.25 24.17 -20.68
N SER A 463 21.68 23.20 -21.48
CA SER A 463 22.74 23.43 -22.49
C SER A 463 22.39 24.51 -23.50
N LYS A 464 21.16 24.48 -24.03
CA LYS A 464 20.66 25.51 -24.95
C LYS A 464 20.64 26.88 -24.28
N THR A 465 20.09 26.98 -23.08
CA THR A 465 20.01 28.24 -22.33
C THR A 465 21.39 28.82 -22.06
N ILE A 466 22.34 28.05 -21.54
CA ILE A 466 23.71 28.51 -21.26
C ILE A 466 24.44 28.93 -22.53
N THR A 467 24.29 28.19 -23.62
CA THR A 467 24.94 28.49 -24.90
C THR A 467 24.46 29.83 -25.48
N ILE A 468 23.18 30.14 -25.32
CA ILE A 468 22.58 31.37 -25.83
C ILE A 468 22.90 32.57 -24.92
N SER A 469 22.62 32.43 -23.61
CA SER A 469 22.67 33.56 -22.67
C SER A 469 24.08 33.86 -22.15
N LYS A 470 24.94 32.86 -22.03
CA LYS A 470 26.29 32.94 -21.42
C LYS A 470 26.23 33.74 -20.11
N PRO A 471 25.56 33.27 -19.10
CA PRO A 471 25.16 34.04 -17.91
C PRO A 471 26.32 34.48 -17.02
N ASN A 472 27.56 34.07 -17.30
CA ASN A 472 28.75 34.34 -16.51
C ASN A 472 28.64 33.82 -15.08
N VAL A 473 28.51 32.51 -14.94
CA VAL A 473 28.48 31.81 -13.65
C VAL A 473 29.87 31.34 -13.26
N GLN A 474 30.15 31.24 -11.97
CA GLN A 474 31.44 30.75 -11.47
C GLN A 474 31.64 29.27 -11.81
N VAL A 475 30.61 28.47 -11.54
CA VAL A 475 30.56 27.03 -11.80
C VAL A 475 29.10 26.55 -11.83
N ILE A 476 28.84 25.57 -12.68
CA ILE A 476 27.57 24.85 -12.71
C ILE A 476 27.79 23.51 -12.00
N LEU A 477 27.07 23.30 -10.88
CA LEU A 477 27.03 22.06 -10.14
C LEU A 477 25.74 21.32 -10.52
N PHE A 478 25.86 20.28 -11.34
CA PHE A 478 24.74 19.49 -11.81
C PHE A 478 24.59 18.23 -10.98
N THR A 479 23.37 17.90 -10.55
CA THR A 479 23.11 16.67 -9.78
C THR A 479 21.72 16.12 -9.99
N LEU A 480 21.58 14.80 -9.87
CA LEU A 480 20.34 14.06 -10.07
C LEU A 480 20.19 12.95 -9.02
N GLU A 481 18.95 12.56 -8.78
CA GLU A 481 18.64 11.43 -7.88
C GLU A 481 18.94 10.07 -8.54
N ALA A 482 19.35 9.08 -7.72
CA ALA A 482 19.61 7.74 -8.21
C ALA A 482 18.33 6.96 -8.51
N SER A 483 17.24 7.29 -7.81
CA SER A 483 15.94 6.61 -7.90
C SER A 483 15.31 6.65 -9.27
N THR A 484 15.64 7.65 -10.08
CA THR A 484 15.21 7.75 -11.49
C THR A 484 15.56 6.52 -12.32
N TRP A 485 16.70 5.91 -12.05
CA TRP A 485 17.15 4.71 -12.78
C TRP A 485 16.94 3.42 -12.02
N ILE A 486 16.15 3.45 -10.94
CA ILE A 486 15.88 2.27 -10.10
C ILE A 486 14.38 2.00 -10.08
N ASP A 487 13.95 0.92 -10.72
CA ASP A 487 12.58 0.41 -10.64
C ASP A 487 12.56 -0.92 -9.90
N SER A 488 11.64 -1.04 -8.93
CA SER A 488 11.42 -2.29 -8.15
C SER A 488 12.72 -2.92 -7.61
N ASN A 489 13.67 -2.06 -7.18
CA ASN A 489 15.01 -2.43 -6.71
C ASN A 489 15.93 -3.02 -7.80
N ILE A 490 15.67 -2.70 -9.06
CA ILE A 490 16.49 -3.10 -10.21
C ILE A 490 16.93 -1.84 -10.95
N ILE A 491 18.24 -1.73 -11.20
CA ILE A 491 18.78 -0.61 -11.97
C ILE A 491 18.45 -0.81 -13.45
N GLN A 492 17.80 0.19 -14.06
CA GLN A 492 17.46 0.25 -15.48
C GLN A 492 18.69 0.67 -16.30
N ILE A 493 19.61 -0.26 -16.47
CA ILE A 493 20.97 0.01 -17.01
C ILE A 493 20.94 0.64 -18.41
N ASP A 494 20.01 0.22 -19.28
CA ASP A 494 19.95 0.74 -20.66
C ASP A 494 19.42 2.17 -20.67
N GLN A 495 18.38 2.47 -19.88
CA GLN A 495 17.87 3.83 -19.73
C GLN A 495 18.93 4.75 -19.11
N LEU A 496 19.61 4.30 -18.06
CA LEU A 496 20.72 5.02 -17.43
C LEU A 496 21.83 5.38 -18.45
N LYS A 497 22.20 4.45 -19.33
CA LYS A 497 23.20 4.73 -20.38
C LYS A 497 22.74 5.75 -21.40
N ILE A 498 21.46 5.66 -21.83
CA ILE A 498 20.86 6.57 -22.81
C ILE A 498 20.83 7.99 -22.22
N ASP A 499 20.26 8.17 -21.04
CA ASP A 499 20.17 9.47 -20.38
C ASP A 499 21.55 10.07 -20.11
N THR A 500 22.47 9.25 -19.58
CA THR A 500 23.86 9.67 -19.30
C THR A 500 24.54 10.21 -20.57
N LYS A 501 24.33 9.58 -21.72
CA LYS A 501 24.92 10.03 -22.96
C LYS A 501 24.44 11.45 -23.33
N VAL A 502 23.11 11.68 -23.27
CA VAL A 502 22.55 13.01 -23.57
C VAL A 502 23.06 14.06 -22.57
N ILE A 503 23.12 13.73 -21.29
CA ILE A 503 23.64 14.62 -20.24
C ILE A 503 25.11 14.97 -20.50
N LEU A 504 25.95 14.01 -20.86
CA LEU A 504 27.37 14.24 -21.14
C LEU A 504 27.55 15.08 -22.40
N ASP A 505 26.78 14.82 -23.46
CA ASP A 505 26.83 15.60 -24.71
C ASP A 505 26.41 17.05 -24.41
N SER A 506 25.39 17.27 -23.61
CA SER A 506 24.96 18.62 -23.16
C SER A 506 26.03 19.31 -22.31
N ALA A 507 26.65 18.58 -21.38
CA ALA A 507 27.71 19.10 -20.52
C ALA A 507 28.93 19.57 -21.32
N VAL A 508 29.34 18.80 -22.35
CA VAL A 508 30.43 19.18 -23.25
C VAL A 508 30.13 20.50 -24.02
N GLN A 509 28.87 20.73 -24.38
CA GLN A 509 28.49 22.02 -25.00
C GLN A 509 28.56 23.17 -23.99
N ILE A 510 28.05 22.95 -22.76
CA ILE A 510 28.13 23.95 -21.68
C ILE A 510 29.57 24.31 -21.35
N GLN A 511 30.48 23.35 -21.30
CA GLN A 511 31.89 23.55 -20.96
C GLN A 511 32.67 24.44 -21.96
N LYS A 512 32.10 24.73 -23.13
CA LYS A 512 32.67 25.73 -24.05
C LYS A 512 32.52 27.16 -23.54
N TYR A 513 31.64 27.41 -22.60
CA TYR A 513 31.26 28.71 -22.09
C TYR A 513 31.42 28.88 -20.59
N GLU A 514 31.08 27.83 -19.81
CA GLU A 514 31.03 27.86 -18.36
C GLU A 514 31.66 26.60 -17.77
N LYS A 515 32.20 26.68 -16.55
CA LYS A 515 32.74 25.53 -15.81
C LYS A 515 31.58 24.62 -15.35
N PHE A 516 31.58 23.39 -15.80
CA PHE A 516 30.54 22.40 -15.48
C PHE A 516 31.13 21.22 -14.71
N VAL A 517 30.48 20.84 -13.62
CA VAL A 517 30.83 19.66 -12.80
C VAL A 517 29.57 18.87 -12.50
N TRP A 518 29.59 17.60 -12.85
CA TRP A 518 28.52 16.68 -12.45
C TRP A 518 28.82 16.11 -11.06
N LEU A 519 28.02 16.49 -10.06
CA LEU A 519 28.01 15.85 -8.75
C LEU A 519 27.10 14.63 -8.82
N GLY A 520 27.64 13.45 -8.58
CA GLY A 520 26.89 12.20 -8.57
C GLY A 520 25.73 12.20 -7.57
N PRO A 521 24.88 11.18 -7.60
CA PRO A 521 23.74 11.09 -6.68
C PRO A 521 24.19 11.00 -5.22
N GLN A 522 23.30 11.33 -4.30
CA GLN A 522 23.48 11.06 -2.87
C GLN A 522 23.02 9.66 -2.53
N ILE A 523 23.34 9.19 -1.30
CA ILE A 523 22.72 7.99 -0.75
C ILE A 523 21.24 8.31 -0.51
N GLU A 524 20.37 7.42 -0.94
CA GLU A 524 18.94 7.44 -0.68
C GLU A 524 18.62 6.31 0.29
N PRO A 525 18.52 6.57 1.61
CA PRO A 525 18.29 5.49 2.59
C PRO A 525 16.92 4.83 2.43
N ARG A 526 16.00 5.49 1.72
CA ARG A 526 14.62 5.04 1.48
C ARG A 526 13.84 4.70 2.74
N ILE A 527 14.21 5.34 3.83
CA ILE A 527 13.46 5.30 5.08
C ILE A 527 12.33 6.32 4.97
N ASP A 528 11.14 5.83 5.12
CA ASP A 528 9.98 6.70 5.17
C ASP A 528 9.73 7.17 6.61
N LEU A 529 10.08 8.42 6.90
CA LEU A 529 9.83 9.01 8.21
C LEU A 529 8.33 9.09 8.55
N TYR A 530 7.43 9.15 7.56
CA TYR A 530 5.99 9.07 7.81
C TYR A 530 5.59 7.79 8.51
N GLY A 531 6.21 6.67 8.13
CA GLY A 531 6.00 5.35 8.74
C GLY A 531 6.91 5.06 9.93
N PHE A 532 7.83 5.96 10.27
CA PHE A 532 8.77 5.74 11.37
C PHE A 532 8.06 5.69 12.72
N ASN A 533 8.20 4.56 13.41
CA ASN A 533 7.55 4.29 14.68
C ASN A 533 8.56 3.96 15.79
N PRO A 534 8.91 4.92 16.66
CA PRO A 534 9.89 4.70 17.71
C PRO A 534 9.45 3.71 18.81
N LEU A 535 8.17 3.32 18.84
CA LEU A 535 7.65 2.32 19.79
C LEU A 535 8.11 0.90 19.46
N VAL A 536 8.54 0.67 18.23
CA VAL A 536 8.85 -0.67 17.71
C VAL A 536 10.35 -0.93 17.58
N GLY A 537 11.16 0.13 17.59
CA GLY A 537 12.62 0.07 17.47
C GLY A 537 13.13 -0.17 16.04
N ILE A 538 14.29 0.40 15.74
CA ILE A 538 14.91 0.53 14.41
C ILE A 538 15.57 -0.78 13.89
N VAL A 539 15.31 -1.94 14.49
CA VAL A 539 16.19 -3.12 14.36
C VAL A 539 16.33 -3.68 12.92
N ARG A 540 15.44 -3.36 11.96
CA ARG A 540 15.51 -3.94 10.60
C ARG A 540 15.59 -2.95 9.43
N GLU A 541 15.52 -1.67 9.65
CA GLU A 541 15.76 -0.64 8.62
C GLU A 541 17.14 -0.79 7.98
N LEU A 542 18.11 -1.32 8.73
CA LEU A 542 19.48 -1.57 8.27
C LEU A 542 19.57 -2.41 6.98
N ASN A 543 18.67 -3.37 6.74
CA ASN A 543 18.74 -4.18 5.52
C ASN A 543 18.17 -3.44 4.31
N THR A 544 17.10 -2.68 4.49
CA THR A 544 16.52 -1.85 3.43
C THR A 544 17.47 -0.72 3.07
N VAL A 545 18.05 -0.06 4.08
CA VAL A 545 19.08 0.97 3.90
C VAL A 545 20.28 0.42 3.16
N ARG A 546 20.84 -0.72 3.58
CA ARG A 546 21.99 -1.35 2.90
C ARG A 546 21.70 -1.69 1.45
N MET A 547 20.52 -2.19 1.14
CA MET A 547 20.16 -2.51 -0.23
C MET A 547 20.02 -1.24 -1.08
N SER A 548 19.36 -0.22 -0.55
CA SER A 548 19.21 1.07 -1.23
C SER A 548 20.54 1.79 -1.40
N GLU A 549 21.38 1.78 -0.36
CA GLU A 549 22.74 2.29 -0.39
C GLU A 549 23.57 1.61 -1.48
N GLN A 550 23.51 0.28 -1.58
CA GLN A 550 24.20 -0.49 -2.63
C GLN A 550 23.72 -0.10 -4.03
N LEU A 551 22.41 0.14 -4.22
CA LEU A 551 21.86 0.57 -5.50
C LEU A 551 22.36 1.98 -5.87
N SER A 552 22.28 2.94 -4.95
CA SER A 552 22.81 4.29 -5.16
C SER A 552 24.31 4.28 -5.50
N ILE A 553 25.11 3.46 -4.78
CA ILE A 553 26.54 3.27 -5.05
C ILE A 553 26.78 2.66 -6.44
N GLN A 554 25.95 1.70 -6.87
CA GLN A 554 26.10 1.09 -8.20
C GLN A 554 25.76 2.07 -9.32
N VAL A 555 24.71 2.91 -9.15
CA VAL A 555 24.39 3.99 -10.08
C VAL A 555 25.56 4.97 -10.16
N ASP A 556 26.04 5.48 -9.02
CA ASP A 556 27.17 6.42 -8.95
C ASP A 556 28.43 5.87 -9.63
N LYS A 557 28.82 4.63 -9.34
CA LYS A 557 29.95 3.96 -10.01
C LYS A 557 29.78 3.86 -11.52
N THR A 558 28.55 3.63 -11.97
CA THR A 558 28.24 3.52 -13.40
C THR A 558 28.35 4.88 -14.08
N LEU A 559 27.76 5.93 -13.48
CA LEU A 559 27.87 7.31 -13.96
C LEU A 559 29.32 7.77 -14.00
N LYS A 560 30.09 7.56 -12.92
CA LYS A 560 31.52 7.88 -12.82
C LYS A 560 32.34 7.23 -13.95
N ARG A 561 32.06 5.94 -14.23
CA ARG A 561 32.74 5.21 -15.32
C ARG A 561 32.38 5.76 -16.71
N LEU A 562 31.12 6.15 -16.93
CA LEU A 562 30.68 6.74 -18.19
C LEU A 562 31.26 8.16 -18.36
N ALA A 563 31.20 8.99 -17.34
CA ALA A 563 31.77 10.34 -17.34
C ALA A 563 33.29 10.34 -17.58
N LYS A 564 34.03 9.36 -17.05
CA LYS A 564 35.48 9.21 -17.28
C LYS A 564 35.85 9.06 -18.77
N LYS A 565 34.90 8.61 -19.60
CA LYS A 565 35.09 8.49 -21.07
C LYS A 565 34.82 9.80 -21.83
N SER A 566 34.37 10.81 -21.14
CA SER A 566 34.09 12.14 -21.66
C SER A 566 35.04 13.18 -21.02
N ALA A 567 35.05 14.39 -21.53
CA ALA A 567 35.80 15.49 -20.93
C ALA A 567 35.09 16.14 -19.72
N VAL A 568 34.00 15.55 -19.23
CA VAL A 568 33.16 16.14 -18.18
C VAL A 568 33.71 15.74 -16.80
N ALA A 569 33.93 16.75 -15.94
CA ALA A 569 34.32 16.54 -14.56
C ALA A 569 33.17 15.89 -13.75
N TYR A 570 33.44 14.77 -13.12
CA TYR A 570 32.52 14.04 -12.28
C TYR A 570 33.07 13.90 -10.86
N LEU A 571 32.30 14.33 -9.87
CA LEU A 571 32.61 14.14 -8.45
C LEU A 571 31.48 13.36 -7.78
N SER A 572 31.80 12.28 -7.10
CA SER A 572 30.83 11.47 -6.37
C SER A 572 30.42 12.14 -5.05
N LYS A 573 29.17 12.57 -4.91
CA LYS A 573 28.64 13.02 -3.61
C LYS A 573 28.75 11.93 -2.56
N ILE A 574 28.56 10.66 -2.94
CA ILE A 574 28.66 9.52 -2.02
C ILE A 574 30.06 9.43 -1.41
N GLU A 575 31.12 9.60 -2.23
CA GLU A 575 32.51 9.57 -1.74
C GLU A 575 32.87 10.81 -0.92
N ILE A 576 32.22 11.94 -1.16
CA ILE A 576 32.43 13.19 -0.42
C ILE A 576 31.70 13.17 0.92
N VAL A 577 30.40 12.88 0.90
CA VAL A 577 29.54 12.92 2.10
C VAL A 577 29.85 11.75 3.04
N LYS A 578 30.18 10.57 2.51
CA LYS A 578 30.49 9.36 3.27
C LYS A 578 29.43 9.04 4.33
N PHE A 579 28.18 9.06 3.91
CA PHE A 579 27.05 8.79 4.78
C PHE A 579 27.18 7.43 5.47
N ASP A 580 27.05 7.40 6.78
CA ASP A 580 26.94 6.20 7.61
C ASP A 580 25.61 6.25 8.35
N TYR A 581 24.67 5.40 7.96
CA TYR A 581 23.33 5.37 8.54
C TYR A 581 23.31 5.36 10.08
N ARG A 582 24.23 4.62 10.70
CA ARG A 582 24.26 4.47 12.15
C ARG A 582 24.70 5.72 12.90
N LYS A 583 25.44 6.60 12.21
CA LYS A 583 26.04 7.81 12.81
C LYS A 583 25.37 9.08 12.32
N ASP A 584 24.88 9.05 11.10
CA ASP A 584 24.50 10.26 10.38
C ASP A 584 22.99 10.41 10.21
N PHE A 585 22.16 9.36 10.41
CA PHE A 585 20.73 9.42 10.14
C PHE A 585 19.95 10.16 11.24
N ASP A 586 20.14 9.77 12.51
CA ASP A 586 19.57 10.42 13.70
C ASP A 586 20.71 10.92 14.57
N ILE A 587 20.96 12.22 14.53
CA ILE A 587 22.02 12.89 15.27
C ILE A 587 21.41 13.76 16.37
N PRO A 588 22.19 14.27 17.35
CA PRO A 588 21.65 15.11 18.42
C PRO A 588 20.83 16.31 17.94
N GLU A 589 21.19 16.89 16.81
CA GLU A 589 20.52 18.03 16.20
C GLU A 589 19.19 17.67 15.51
N GLY A 590 18.99 16.41 15.14
CA GLY A 590 17.77 15.90 14.50
C GLY A 590 18.03 14.84 13.43
N PHE A 591 16.97 14.45 12.73
CA PHE A 591 17.10 13.58 11.56
C PHE A 591 17.69 14.32 10.38
N THR A 592 18.65 13.72 9.68
CA THR A 592 19.33 14.32 8.53
C THR A 592 18.59 14.14 7.21
N TYR A 593 17.58 13.28 7.18
CA TYR A 593 16.64 13.12 6.06
C TYR A 593 15.24 13.54 6.52
N GLY A 594 14.51 14.20 5.64
CA GLY A 594 13.13 14.62 5.88
C GLY A 594 12.12 13.64 5.28
N ASP A 595 12.52 12.96 4.21
CA ASP A 595 11.78 11.89 3.59
C ASP A 595 12.72 10.75 3.15
N ARG A 596 12.37 9.99 2.13
CA ARG A 596 13.11 8.81 1.66
C ARG A 596 14.42 9.13 0.95
N THR A 597 14.50 10.29 0.32
CA THR A 597 15.54 10.66 -0.63
C THR A 597 16.13 12.03 -0.35
N HIS A 598 15.34 12.93 0.27
CA HIS A 598 15.71 14.32 0.49
C HIS A 598 16.28 14.56 1.88
N TRP A 599 17.24 15.46 1.94
CA TRP A 599 17.79 15.92 3.20
C TRP A 599 16.79 16.80 3.96
N SER A 600 16.81 16.71 5.27
CA SER A 600 16.22 17.75 6.14
C SER A 600 17.15 18.96 6.21
N THR A 601 16.70 20.07 6.78
CA THR A 601 17.57 21.23 7.04
C THR A 601 18.80 20.85 7.89
N VAL A 602 18.67 19.86 8.78
CA VAL A 602 19.81 19.32 9.55
C VAL A 602 20.80 18.61 8.62
N GLY A 603 20.29 17.77 7.71
CA GLY A 603 21.10 17.09 6.71
C GLY A 603 21.78 18.05 5.73
N GLU A 604 21.06 19.04 5.24
CA GLU A 604 21.59 20.10 4.38
C GLU A 604 22.77 20.84 5.03
N LYS A 605 22.64 21.13 6.33
CA LYS A 605 23.73 21.76 7.09
C LYS A 605 24.94 20.84 7.24
N VAL A 606 24.73 19.59 7.68
CA VAL A 606 25.79 18.63 7.96
C VAL A 606 26.47 18.14 6.69
N PHE A 607 25.69 17.70 5.72
CA PHE A 607 26.23 17.16 4.46
C PHE A 607 26.73 18.26 3.53
N GLY A 608 26.08 19.43 3.54
CA GLY A 608 26.56 20.62 2.86
C GLY A 608 27.94 21.03 3.33
N LYS A 609 28.18 21.02 4.66
CA LYS A 609 29.50 21.29 5.20
C LYS A 609 30.55 20.29 4.71
N ARG A 610 30.22 18.98 4.70
CA ARG A 610 31.14 17.95 4.17
C ARG A 610 31.46 18.17 2.68
N ILE A 611 30.46 18.62 1.89
CA ILE A 611 30.67 18.93 0.47
C ILE A 611 31.60 20.13 0.31
N ILE A 612 31.38 21.20 1.05
CA ILE A 612 32.18 22.44 0.96
C ILE A 612 33.60 22.24 1.48
N ASP A 613 33.79 21.41 2.51
CA ASP A 613 35.11 21.10 3.08
C ASP A 613 35.96 20.17 2.20
N ASP A 614 35.38 19.56 1.13
CA ASP A 614 36.14 18.73 0.20
C ASP A 614 37.12 19.59 -0.63
N PRO A 615 38.41 19.27 -0.65
CA PRO A 615 39.41 20.10 -1.35
C PRO A 615 39.13 20.33 -2.83
N ARG A 616 38.49 19.35 -3.50
CA ARG A 616 38.11 19.44 -4.93
C ARG A 616 37.01 20.48 -5.14
N ILE A 617 36.05 20.52 -4.21
CA ILE A 617 34.98 21.52 -4.25
C ILE A 617 35.53 22.90 -3.89
N GLN A 618 36.40 23.01 -2.89
CA GLN A 618 37.05 24.26 -2.53
C GLN A 618 37.83 24.88 -3.70
N GLU A 619 38.51 24.06 -4.51
CA GLU A 619 39.20 24.49 -5.70
C GLU A 619 38.23 25.00 -6.79
N LEU A 620 37.05 24.43 -6.88
CA LEU A 620 36.01 24.87 -7.80
C LEU A 620 35.38 26.22 -7.40
N LEU A 621 35.35 26.48 -6.09
CA LEU A 621 34.74 27.67 -5.49
C LEU A 621 35.73 28.85 -5.30
N LYS A 622 37.00 28.66 -5.57
CA LYS A 622 37.99 29.73 -5.66
C LYS A 622 37.88 30.47 -7.00
#